data_36501ce0ed72ed5d868c70f05c27fa6d
#
_entry.id   36501ce0ed72ed5d868c70f05c27fa6d
#
_cell.length_a   1.000
_cell.length_b   1.000
_cell.length_c   1.000
_cell.angle_alpha   90.00
_cell.angle_beta   90.00
_cell.angle_gamma   90.00
#
_symmetry.space_group_name_H-M   'P 1'
#
loop_
_entity.id
_entity.type
_entity.pdbx_description
1 polymer ?
#
loop_
_entity_poly.entity_id
_entity_poly.type
_entity_poly.pdbx_seq_one_letter_code
_entity_poly.pdbx_strand_id
1 'polypeptide(L)'
;MKRIIAILLALIMIFAFAACKGKDDKNDTTADSTQGAGADVQGTQAGDAESNAAESTADDTAVAPSEGGSEAATQGQQGGQQGNKPAAEIKAPVNGSKADIVAFFNKYASAMKSYTGKVSVKRVQGTTSKINSLNPDKILGIDLIAKAEPLLPNDYPKTATKTFNGGKASDGTTLASFLPAAKRASYNVDPAGVKSASCVKQGSGWKVSITLVTESGEGLTYVPKYHGSCFDTLSLTPDDFKPFSPKSTKVNYQSGTFTFVLNADGTLASINVSEPANVVCKLTFGNSNVGIDANFTGTWKQDFTFTY
;
A
#
# COMPACT_ATOMS: atom_id res chain seq x y z
N MET A 1 -10.15 -1.87 1.17
CA MET A 1 -10.08 -3.31 0.83
C MET A 1 -11.36 -4.07 1.15
N LYS A 2 -11.95 -4.02 2.35
CA LYS A 2 -13.22 -4.75 2.67
C LYS A 2 -14.44 -4.37 1.79
N ARG A 3 -14.38 -3.32 0.99
CA ARG A 3 -15.49 -2.81 0.17
C ARG A 3 -15.50 -3.32 -1.27
N ILE A 4 -14.37 -3.83 -1.79
CA ILE A 4 -14.35 -4.55 -3.09
C ILE A 4 -15.18 -5.83 -2.97
N ILE A 5 -15.20 -6.47 -1.80
CA ILE A 5 -16.03 -7.64 -1.48
C ILE A 5 -17.54 -7.33 -1.62
N ALA A 6 -17.97 -6.11 -1.27
CA ALA A 6 -19.38 -5.71 -1.40
C ALA A 6 -19.83 -5.52 -2.86
N ILE A 7 -18.93 -5.07 -3.75
CA ILE A 7 -19.18 -4.94 -5.20
C ILE A 7 -19.52 -6.31 -5.79
N LEU A 8 -18.77 -7.29 -5.39
CA LEU A 8 -18.88 -8.67 -5.84
C LEU A 8 -20.12 -9.37 -5.28
N LEU A 9 -20.50 -9.11 -4.04
CA LEU A 9 -21.75 -9.63 -3.44
C LEU A 9 -23.02 -9.12 -4.14
N ALA A 10 -23.05 -7.86 -4.60
CA ALA A 10 -24.19 -7.32 -5.34
C ALA A 10 -24.32 -7.96 -6.74
N LEU A 11 -23.19 -8.26 -7.40
CA LEU A 11 -23.16 -9.01 -8.66
C LEU A 11 -23.64 -10.47 -8.49
N ILE A 12 -23.35 -11.13 -7.33
CA ILE A 12 -23.80 -12.50 -7.06
C ILE A 12 -25.31 -12.59 -6.92
N MET A 13 -25.95 -11.64 -6.24
CA MET A 13 -27.40 -11.68 -6.10
C MET A 13 -28.09 -11.61 -7.47
N ILE A 14 -27.49 -10.94 -8.44
CA ILE A 14 -27.97 -10.89 -9.82
C ILE A 14 -27.84 -12.26 -10.50
N PHE A 15 -26.75 -12.99 -10.30
CA PHE A 15 -26.55 -14.31 -10.87
C PHE A 15 -27.40 -15.41 -10.17
N ALA A 16 -27.60 -15.29 -8.86
CA ALA A 16 -28.44 -16.24 -8.11
C ALA A 16 -29.92 -16.17 -8.55
N PHE A 17 -30.44 -14.96 -8.80
CA PHE A 17 -31.81 -14.79 -9.32
C PHE A 17 -31.95 -15.24 -10.78
N ALA A 18 -30.89 -15.18 -11.59
CA ALA A 18 -30.92 -15.65 -12.97
C ALA A 18 -30.91 -17.19 -13.05
N ALA A 19 -30.22 -17.86 -12.14
CA ALA A 19 -30.16 -19.33 -12.08
C ALA A 19 -31.47 -19.98 -11.59
N CYS A 20 -32.31 -19.27 -10.85
CA CYS A 20 -33.59 -19.78 -10.34
C CYS A 20 -34.77 -19.61 -11.31
N LYS A 21 -34.61 -18.96 -12.46
CA LYS A 21 -35.70 -18.68 -13.40
C LYS A 21 -35.79 -19.64 -14.60
N GLY A 22 -35.10 -20.77 -14.54
CA GLY A 22 -35.07 -21.76 -15.61
C GLY A 22 -35.47 -23.15 -15.16
N LYS A 23 -36.67 -23.37 -14.62
CA LYS A 23 -37.39 -24.65 -14.62
C LYS A 23 -38.86 -24.47 -14.32
N ASP A 24 -39.58 -24.00 -15.29
CA ASP A 24 -40.99 -24.30 -15.45
C ASP A 24 -41.11 -25.26 -16.63
N ASP A 25 -40.98 -26.53 -16.37
CA ASP A 25 -41.53 -27.59 -17.23
C ASP A 25 -42.51 -28.40 -16.42
N LYS A 26 -43.73 -28.30 -16.92
CA LYS A 26 -44.88 -29.12 -16.54
C LYS A 26 -44.52 -30.61 -16.67
N ASN A 27 -44.72 -31.39 -15.66
CA ASN A 27 -45.49 -32.61 -15.85
C ASN A 27 -46.03 -33.13 -14.51
N ASP A 28 -47.32 -33.38 -14.55
CA ASP A 28 -48.22 -34.02 -13.65
C ASP A 28 -47.84 -35.51 -13.50
N THR A 29 -48.02 -36.09 -12.34
CA THR A 29 -48.63 -37.35 -11.97
C THR A 29 -47.96 -38.06 -10.80
N THR A 30 -48.84 -38.22 -9.74
CA THR A 30 -49.06 -39.35 -8.84
C THR A 30 -47.93 -39.94 -7.96
N ALA A 31 -48.22 -39.81 -6.68
CA ALA A 31 -48.09 -40.73 -5.54
C ALA A 31 -47.22 -42.00 -5.70
N ASP A 32 -46.36 -42.28 -4.74
CA ASP A 32 -46.57 -43.31 -3.71
C ASP A 32 -45.45 -43.28 -2.65
N SER A 33 -45.86 -43.60 -1.44
CA SER A 33 -45.10 -43.78 -0.23
C SER A 33 -44.17 -45.00 -0.33
N THR A 34 -42.98 -44.94 0.30
CA THR A 34 -42.56 -45.97 1.27
C THR A 34 -41.29 -45.59 2.03
N GLN A 35 -41.35 -45.86 3.33
CA GLN A 35 -40.31 -45.87 4.33
C GLN A 35 -39.17 -46.86 4.01
N GLY A 36 -37.97 -46.55 4.49
CA GLY A 36 -36.88 -47.50 4.56
C GLY A 36 -35.71 -46.97 5.37
N ALA A 37 -35.64 -47.48 6.59
CA ALA A 37 -34.63 -47.23 7.59
C ALA A 37 -33.28 -47.88 7.27
N GLY A 38 -32.21 -47.32 7.92
CA GLY A 38 -31.18 -48.15 8.54
C GLY A 38 -29.80 -48.13 7.90
N ALA A 39 -28.88 -47.72 8.62
CA ALA A 39 -27.76 -48.45 9.22
C ALA A 39 -26.45 -47.70 9.18
N ASP A 40 -25.95 -47.49 10.40
CA ASP A 40 -24.57 -47.25 10.79
C ASP A 40 -23.56 -48.18 10.14
N VAL A 41 -22.34 -47.68 9.86
CA VAL A 41 -21.11 -48.42 10.16
C VAL A 41 -19.96 -47.47 10.48
N GLN A 42 -19.44 -47.63 11.68
CA GLN A 42 -18.16 -47.21 12.24
C GLN A 42 -16.95 -47.87 11.55
N GLY A 43 -15.79 -47.25 11.69
CA GLY A 43 -14.49 -47.88 11.47
C GLY A 43 -13.40 -46.83 11.22
N THR A 44 -12.75 -46.32 12.19
CA THR A 44 -11.51 -46.62 12.94
C THR A 44 -10.21 -46.58 12.17
N GLN A 45 -9.28 -45.81 12.81
CA GLN A 45 -7.83 -45.96 13.01
C GLN A 45 -6.90 -45.47 11.90
N ALA A 46 -6.10 -44.48 12.16
CA ALA A 46 -4.80 -44.36 12.90
C ALA A 46 -3.62 -44.94 12.10
N GLY A 47 -2.60 -44.13 11.92
CA GLY A 47 -1.30 -44.50 11.39
C GLY A 47 -0.28 -43.39 11.59
N ASP A 48 0.45 -43.45 12.68
CA ASP A 48 1.69 -42.75 12.98
C ASP A 48 2.83 -43.19 12.06
N ALA A 49 3.78 -42.29 11.80
CA ALA A 49 5.22 -42.55 11.72
C ALA A 49 5.91 -41.24 11.35
N GLU A 50 6.55 -40.59 12.29
CA GLU A 50 7.98 -40.62 12.68
C GLU A 50 8.98 -40.22 11.59
N SER A 51 9.66 -39.11 11.92
CA SER A 51 11.11 -38.96 12.08
C SER A 51 12.02 -39.08 10.85
N ASN A 52 12.73 -38.02 10.50
CA ASN A 52 14.19 -38.08 10.53
C ASN A 52 14.87 -36.70 10.55
N ALA A 53 15.67 -36.51 11.59
CA ALA A 53 16.69 -35.48 11.72
C ALA A 53 17.93 -35.90 10.93
N ALA A 54 18.60 -34.92 10.33
CA ALA A 54 19.99 -35.09 9.93
C ALA A 54 20.76 -33.81 10.28
N GLU A 55 21.58 -33.97 11.24
CA GLU A 55 22.65 -33.16 11.75
C GLU A 55 23.85 -33.21 10.80
N SER A 56 24.56 -32.09 10.57
CA SER A 56 25.96 -32.08 10.12
C SER A 56 26.56 -30.72 10.42
N THR A 57 27.19 -30.57 11.54
CA THR A 57 28.64 -30.44 11.83
C THR A 57 29.33 -29.20 11.29
N ALA A 58 29.86 -28.50 12.30
CA ALA A 58 30.79 -27.38 12.33
C ALA A 58 32.05 -27.53 11.47
N ASP A 59 32.60 -26.40 11.02
CA ASP A 59 34.05 -26.25 11.00
C ASP A 59 34.47 -24.87 11.53
N ASP A 60 35.44 -24.93 12.38
CA ASP A 60 36.00 -23.97 13.29
C ASP A 60 37.22 -23.33 12.62
N THR A 61 37.35 -22.01 12.60
CA THR A 61 38.67 -21.40 12.53
C THR A 61 38.70 -20.10 13.32
N ALA A 62 39.25 -20.22 14.50
CA ALA A 62 39.65 -19.15 15.38
C ALA A 62 40.90 -18.42 14.88
N VAL A 63 40.87 -17.08 14.92
CA VAL A 63 42.08 -16.26 15.13
C VAL A 63 41.73 -15.09 16.04
N ALA A 64 42.30 -15.07 17.21
CA ALA A 64 42.43 -13.95 18.16
C ALA A 64 43.91 -13.60 18.31
N PRO A 65 44.33 -12.62 19.15
CA PRO A 65 43.86 -11.23 19.35
C PRO A 65 45.00 -10.21 19.18
N SER A 66 44.73 -8.93 19.18
CA SER A 66 45.75 -7.91 19.43
C SER A 66 45.26 -6.94 20.51
N GLU A 67 45.95 -6.94 21.60
CA GLU A 67 45.80 -6.03 22.73
C GLU A 67 46.29 -4.62 22.40
N GLY A 68 45.72 -3.61 23.09
CA GLY A 68 46.41 -2.34 23.23
C GLY A 68 45.54 -1.16 23.63
N GLY A 69 45.61 -0.75 24.90
CA GLY A 69 45.51 0.64 25.28
C GLY A 69 44.27 1.10 26.04
N SER A 70 44.31 0.88 27.35
CA SER A 70 43.50 1.59 28.35
C SER A 70 43.99 3.04 28.49
N GLU A 71 43.08 4.02 28.39
CA GLU A 71 43.21 5.29 29.10
C GLU A 71 41.86 5.76 29.62
N ALA A 72 41.80 5.85 30.93
CA ALA A 72 40.73 6.45 31.70
C ALA A 72 40.78 7.97 31.58
N ALA A 73 39.66 8.61 31.24
CA ALA A 73 39.50 10.04 31.39
C ALA A 73 38.18 10.35 32.08
N THR A 74 38.31 10.67 33.31
CA THR A 74 37.65 11.61 34.22
C THR A 74 36.30 12.22 33.78
N GLN A 75 35.29 12.01 34.62
CA GLN A 75 34.06 12.76 34.71
C GLN A 75 34.33 14.25 34.89
N GLY A 76 33.84 15.04 33.96
CA GLY A 76 33.67 16.49 34.06
C GLY A 76 32.23 16.85 33.81
N GLN A 77 31.46 17.03 34.86
CA GLN A 77 30.16 17.67 34.81
C GLN A 77 30.39 19.15 34.44
N GLN A 78 30.00 19.54 33.23
CA GLN A 78 29.81 20.96 32.90
C GLN A 78 28.47 21.15 32.20
N GLY A 79 27.52 21.77 32.94
CA GLY A 79 26.35 22.40 32.37
C GLY A 79 26.78 23.44 31.34
N GLY A 80 26.78 23.06 30.08
CA GLY A 80 27.04 23.93 28.95
C GLY A 80 25.73 24.38 28.36
N GLN A 81 25.42 25.66 28.46
CA GLN A 81 24.45 26.37 27.60
C GLN A 81 24.63 25.90 26.17
N GLN A 82 23.57 25.33 25.62
CA GLN A 82 23.49 24.98 24.20
C GLN A 82 23.51 26.29 23.41
N GLY A 83 24.71 26.78 23.12
CA GLY A 83 24.94 27.88 22.21
C GLY A 83 24.28 27.55 20.87
N ASN A 84 23.44 28.43 20.44
CA ASN A 84 22.76 28.41 19.14
C ASN A 84 23.82 28.32 18.03
N LYS A 85 24.24 27.07 17.68
CA LYS A 85 25.06 26.84 16.48
C LYS A 85 24.20 27.29 15.30
N PRO A 86 24.64 28.26 14.46
CA PRO A 86 23.87 28.65 13.29
C PRO A 86 23.48 27.40 12.52
N ALA A 87 22.19 27.23 12.25
CA ALA A 87 21.73 26.15 11.42
C ALA A 87 22.49 26.20 10.10
N ALA A 88 23.12 25.09 9.69
CA ALA A 88 23.89 25.06 8.46
C ALA A 88 22.97 25.53 7.31
N GLU A 89 23.44 26.49 6.53
CA GLU A 89 22.69 27.05 5.41
C GLU A 89 22.24 25.94 4.47
N ILE A 90 20.93 25.88 4.19
CA ILE A 90 20.36 24.89 3.28
C ILE A 90 20.63 25.33 1.85
N LYS A 91 21.52 24.61 1.17
CA LYS A 91 21.80 24.81 -0.27
C LYS A 91 20.82 23.97 -1.08
N ALA A 92 19.66 24.54 -1.40
CA ALA A 92 18.66 23.86 -2.22
C ALA A 92 19.05 23.94 -3.71
N PRO A 93 18.88 22.83 -4.48
CA PRO A 93 19.22 22.77 -5.91
C PRO A 93 18.13 23.42 -6.76
N VAL A 94 17.91 24.73 -6.57
CA VAL A 94 16.96 25.50 -7.39
C VAL A 94 17.45 25.53 -8.83
N ASN A 95 16.61 25.08 -9.77
CA ASN A 95 16.97 24.85 -11.18
C ASN A 95 18.15 23.88 -11.36
N GLY A 96 18.43 23.05 -10.36
CA GLY A 96 19.47 22.02 -10.41
C GLY A 96 19.12 20.85 -11.33
N SER A 97 20.07 19.94 -11.49
CA SER A 97 19.84 18.70 -12.24
C SER A 97 18.77 17.84 -11.56
N LYS A 98 18.13 16.95 -12.32
CA LYS A 98 17.19 15.96 -11.77
C LYS A 98 17.83 15.14 -10.65
N ALA A 99 19.09 14.73 -10.82
CA ALA A 99 19.82 13.94 -9.83
C ALA A 99 20.02 14.72 -8.52
N ASP A 100 20.42 15.99 -8.58
CA ASP A 100 20.60 16.84 -7.41
C ASP A 100 19.29 17.06 -6.66
N ILE A 101 18.19 17.29 -7.39
CA ILE A 101 16.87 17.48 -6.79
C ILE A 101 16.39 16.21 -6.13
N VAL A 102 16.60 15.03 -6.73
CA VAL A 102 16.25 13.74 -6.14
C VAL A 102 17.09 13.44 -4.90
N ALA A 103 18.38 13.73 -4.91
CA ALA A 103 19.25 13.60 -3.74
C ALA A 103 18.77 14.52 -2.58
N PHE A 104 18.42 15.75 -2.90
CA PHE A 104 17.84 16.71 -1.96
C PHE A 104 16.48 16.21 -1.41
N PHE A 105 15.61 15.71 -2.28
CA PHE A 105 14.36 15.08 -1.90
C PHE A 105 14.59 13.94 -0.91
N ASN A 106 15.44 12.97 -1.26
CA ASN A 106 15.73 11.82 -0.41
C ASN A 106 16.23 12.25 0.98
N LYS A 107 17.12 13.24 1.04
CA LYS A 107 17.67 13.77 2.29
C LYS A 107 16.58 14.32 3.21
N TYR A 108 15.80 15.28 2.74
CA TYR A 108 14.86 16.00 3.61
C TYR A 108 13.57 15.24 3.89
N ALA A 109 13.04 14.52 2.91
CA ALA A 109 11.88 13.65 3.13
C ALA A 109 12.22 12.51 4.11
N SER A 110 13.42 11.91 4.01
CA SER A 110 13.86 10.88 4.96
C SER A 110 14.10 11.43 6.36
N ALA A 111 14.68 12.64 6.47
CA ALA A 111 14.90 13.28 7.76
C ALA A 111 13.58 13.44 8.54
N MET A 112 12.45 13.67 7.85
CA MET A 112 11.15 13.75 8.51
C MET A 112 10.70 12.41 9.09
N LYS A 113 11.00 11.29 8.43
CA LYS A 113 10.66 9.95 8.96
C LYS A 113 11.41 9.61 10.27
N SER A 114 12.60 10.15 10.44
CA SER A 114 13.42 9.96 11.63
C SER A 114 13.37 11.14 12.61
N TYR A 115 12.48 12.10 12.40
CA TYR A 115 12.36 13.27 13.27
C TYR A 115 11.89 12.87 14.67
N THR A 116 12.61 13.31 15.70
CA THR A 116 12.35 12.97 17.10
C THR A 116 11.83 14.14 17.93
N GLY A 117 11.82 15.36 17.38
CA GLY A 117 11.23 16.52 18.04
C GLY A 117 9.71 16.37 18.17
N LYS A 118 9.11 17.29 18.91
CA LYS A 118 7.65 17.37 19.03
C LYS A 118 7.08 17.96 17.72
N VAL A 119 6.08 17.27 17.14
CA VAL A 119 5.39 17.73 15.93
C VAL A 119 3.95 17.22 15.91
N SER A 120 3.01 18.08 15.54
CA SER A 120 1.63 17.68 15.23
C SER A 120 1.48 17.55 13.72
N VAL A 121 0.94 16.41 13.28
CA VAL A 121 0.78 16.09 11.85
C VAL A 121 -0.70 15.84 11.58
N LYS A 122 -1.28 16.70 10.73
CA LYS A 122 -2.61 16.47 10.14
C LYS A 122 -2.43 15.75 8.82
N ARG A 123 -3.09 14.61 8.66
CA ARG A 123 -3.14 13.83 7.42
C ARG A 123 -4.55 13.81 6.88
N VAL A 124 -4.69 14.13 5.60
CA VAL A 124 -5.91 13.92 4.82
C VAL A 124 -5.59 12.91 3.74
N GLN A 125 -6.27 11.76 3.72
CA GLN A 125 -5.97 10.69 2.79
C GLN A 125 -7.22 9.96 2.31
N GLY A 126 -7.07 9.19 1.25
CA GLY A 126 -8.10 8.30 0.73
C GLY A 126 -7.91 8.00 -0.75
N THR A 127 -8.85 7.22 -1.27
CA THR A 127 -8.86 6.82 -2.67
C THR A 127 -10.03 7.49 -3.39
N THR A 128 -9.80 7.88 -4.64
CA THR A 128 -10.86 8.14 -5.62
C THR A 128 -10.77 7.07 -6.70
N SER A 129 -11.90 6.43 -7.06
CA SER A 129 -11.89 5.33 -8.03
C SER A 129 -13.05 5.42 -9.00
N LYS A 130 -12.85 4.85 -10.19
CA LYS A 130 -13.90 4.68 -11.21
C LYS A 130 -13.71 3.39 -11.98
N ILE A 131 -14.80 2.88 -12.56
CA ILE A 131 -14.77 1.80 -13.54
C ILE A 131 -14.61 2.44 -14.93
N ASN A 132 -13.59 2.00 -15.67
CA ASN A 132 -13.39 2.42 -17.05
C ASN A 132 -14.21 1.55 -18.01
N SER A 133 -14.21 0.21 -17.76
CA SER A 133 -15.00 -0.73 -18.54
C SER A 133 -15.21 -2.03 -17.78
N LEU A 134 -16.35 -2.68 -18.09
CA LEU A 134 -16.64 -4.09 -17.78
C LEU A 134 -17.06 -4.76 -19.08
N ASN A 135 -16.64 -5.99 -19.28
CA ASN A 135 -17.09 -6.80 -20.42
C ASN A 135 -17.43 -8.23 -19.93
N PRO A 136 -18.71 -8.63 -19.99
CA PRO A 136 -19.82 -7.85 -20.48
C PRO A 136 -20.17 -6.64 -19.57
N ASP A 137 -20.64 -5.55 -20.13
CA ASP A 137 -21.13 -4.35 -19.41
C ASP A 137 -22.57 -4.52 -18.89
N LYS A 138 -23.35 -5.43 -19.50
CA LYS A 138 -24.72 -5.76 -19.14
C LYS A 138 -24.93 -7.27 -19.07
N ILE A 139 -25.69 -7.68 -18.05
CA ILE A 139 -26.16 -9.06 -17.93
C ILE A 139 -27.67 -9.01 -17.67
N LEU A 140 -28.46 -9.74 -18.48
CA LEU A 140 -29.93 -9.73 -18.41
C LEU A 140 -30.56 -8.34 -18.41
N GLY A 141 -29.95 -7.41 -19.16
CA GLY A 141 -30.41 -6.01 -19.23
C GLY A 141 -29.97 -5.13 -18.06
N ILE A 142 -29.26 -5.66 -17.06
CA ILE A 142 -28.77 -4.92 -15.92
C ILE A 142 -27.40 -4.32 -16.27
N ASP A 143 -27.28 -2.99 -16.11
CA ASP A 143 -26.03 -2.26 -16.25
C ASP A 143 -25.10 -2.55 -15.06
N LEU A 144 -24.01 -3.27 -15.33
CA LEU A 144 -23.06 -3.68 -14.30
C LEU A 144 -22.20 -2.51 -13.82
N ILE A 145 -21.89 -1.55 -14.69
CA ILE A 145 -21.08 -0.38 -14.31
C ILE A 145 -21.87 0.46 -13.32
N ALA A 146 -23.12 0.81 -13.67
CA ALA A 146 -23.97 1.62 -12.79
C ALA A 146 -24.21 0.96 -11.41
N LYS A 147 -24.20 -0.38 -11.33
CA LYS A 147 -24.33 -1.11 -10.06
C LYS A 147 -23.03 -1.22 -9.27
N ALA A 148 -21.89 -1.32 -9.93
CA ALA A 148 -20.60 -1.52 -9.31
C ALA A 148 -19.91 -0.21 -8.88
N GLU A 149 -20.11 0.87 -9.63
CA GLU A 149 -19.44 2.16 -9.40
C GLU A 149 -19.67 2.75 -7.99
N PRO A 150 -20.91 2.74 -7.41
CA PRO A 150 -21.14 3.24 -6.06
C PRO A 150 -20.43 2.45 -4.95
N LEU A 151 -19.93 1.25 -5.29
CA LEU A 151 -19.27 0.35 -4.35
C LEU A 151 -17.74 0.53 -4.35
N LEU A 152 -17.19 1.26 -5.31
CA LEU A 152 -15.75 1.54 -5.35
C LEU A 152 -15.29 2.36 -4.13
N PRO A 153 -14.03 2.20 -3.70
CA PRO A 153 -13.48 3.03 -2.64
C PRO A 153 -13.36 4.47 -3.12
N ASN A 154 -14.29 5.32 -2.70
CA ASN A 154 -14.29 6.77 -2.89
C ASN A 154 -14.34 7.41 -1.50
N ASP A 155 -13.25 7.29 -0.76
CA ASP A 155 -13.18 7.65 0.65
C ASP A 155 -12.24 8.84 0.94
N TYR A 156 -11.74 9.48 -0.09
CA TYR A 156 -11.07 10.77 0.05
C TYR A 156 -12.13 11.89 0.13
N PRO A 157 -12.01 12.83 1.10
CA PRO A 157 -10.98 12.99 2.11
C PRO A 157 -11.33 12.34 3.47
N LYS A 158 -10.39 11.56 4.05
CA LYS A 158 -10.42 11.14 5.45
C LYS A 158 -9.32 11.85 6.23
N THR A 159 -9.67 12.49 7.33
CA THR A 159 -8.74 13.28 8.13
C THR A 159 -8.34 12.54 9.41
N ALA A 160 -7.06 12.60 9.75
CA ALA A 160 -6.51 12.17 11.03
C ALA A 160 -5.44 13.16 11.49
N THR A 161 -5.38 13.46 12.78
CA THR A 161 -4.32 14.29 13.38
C THR A 161 -3.66 13.52 14.49
N LYS A 162 -2.33 13.51 14.53
CA LYS A 162 -1.54 12.91 15.60
C LYS A 162 -0.40 13.83 16.00
N THR A 163 -0.11 13.85 17.31
CA THR A 163 1.07 14.54 17.85
C THR A 163 2.12 13.50 18.19
N PHE A 164 3.32 13.70 17.69
CA PHE A 164 4.49 12.86 17.90
C PHE A 164 5.47 13.57 18.83
N ASN A 165 6.12 12.80 19.69
CA ASN A 165 7.23 13.21 20.53
C ASN A 165 8.21 12.04 20.63
N GLY A 166 9.50 12.25 20.40
CA GLY A 166 10.45 11.15 20.26
C GLY A 166 10.13 10.23 19.06
N GLY A 167 9.47 10.75 18.01
CA GLY A 167 9.07 10.00 16.81
C GLY A 167 7.87 9.06 17.02
N LYS A 168 7.17 9.11 18.17
CA LYS A 168 6.01 8.25 18.48
C LYS A 168 4.83 9.08 18.98
N ALA A 169 3.62 8.67 18.62
CA ALA A 169 2.37 9.16 19.17
C ALA A 169 1.98 8.35 20.43
N SER A 170 1.01 8.88 21.20
CA SER A 170 0.55 8.24 22.44
C SER A 170 -0.03 6.83 22.27
N ASP A 171 -0.55 6.51 21.09
CA ASP A 171 -1.07 5.17 20.74
C ASP A 171 0.00 4.23 20.17
N GLY A 172 1.28 4.58 20.24
CA GLY A 172 2.39 3.79 19.74
C GLY A 172 2.65 3.92 18.23
N THR A 173 1.82 4.64 17.47
CA THR A 173 2.08 4.91 16.05
C THR A 173 3.40 5.65 15.89
N THR A 174 4.29 5.17 15.02
CA THR A 174 5.53 5.88 14.70
C THR A 174 5.28 6.94 13.63
N LEU A 175 6.03 8.04 13.67
CA LEU A 175 5.97 9.07 12.63
C LEU A 175 6.28 8.47 11.25
N ALA A 176 7.29 7.61 11.16
CA ALA A 176 7.65 6.94 9.91
C ALA A 176 6.49 6.13 9.30
N SER A 177 5.69 5.43 10.12
CA SER A 177 4.54 4.66 9.65
C SER A 177 3.30 5.50 9.36
N PHE A 178 3.27 6.73 9.87
CA PHE A 178 2.18 7.66 9.59
C PHE A 178 2.36 8.44 8.28
N LEU A 179 3.61 8.58 7.80
CA LEU A 179 3.98 9.24 6.56
C LEU A 179 3.90 8.30 5.34
N PRO A 180 3.90 8.81 4.09
CA PRO A 180 3.87 8.00 2.87
C PRO A 180 4.96 6.93 2.85
N ALA A 181 4.72 5.83 2.12
CA ALA A 181 5.58 4.63 2.15
C ALA A 181 5.77 4.12 3.59
N ALA A 182 4.68 3.84 4.28
CA ALA A 182 4.60 3.54 5.71
C ALA A 182 5.53 2.39 6.16
N LYS A 183 5.82 1.44 5.28
CA LYS A 183 6.70 0.29 5.54
C LYS A 183 8.20 0.61 5.41
N ARG A 184 8.56 1.83 5.00
CA ARG A 184 9.97 2.24 4.78
C ARG A 184 10.43 3.18 5.88
N ALA A 185 11.64 2.97 6.36
CA ALA A 185 12.30 3.86 7.34
C ALA A 185 12.81 5.16 6.68
N SER A 186 13.10 5.13 5.38
CA SER A 186 13.60 6.27 4.61
C SER A 186 13.14 6.19 3.16
N TYR A 187 13.23 7.30 2.45
CA TYR A 187 13.04 7.35 1.01
C TYR A 187 14.39 7.15 0.30
N ASN A 188 14.37 6.33 -0.74
CA ASN A 188 15.53 6.07 -1.60
C ASN A 188 15.08 6.05 -3.06
N VAL A 189 14.65 7.20 -3.54
CA VAL A 189 14.20 7.38 -4.91
C VAL A 189 15.40 7.38 -5.84
N ASP A 190 15.36 6.51 -6.85
CA ASP A 190 16.36 6.45 -7.92
C ASP A 190 16.03 7.51 -8.98
N PRO A 191 16.96 8.38 -9.38
CA PRO A 191 16.75 9.35 -10.46
C PRO A 191 16.30 8.71 -11.78
N ALA A 192 16.63 7.44 -12.04
CA ALA A 192 16.16 6.70 -13.22
C ALA A 192 14.64 6.46 -13.20
N GLY A 193 14.04 6.34 -12.00
CA GLY A 193 12.60 6.21 -11.81
C GLY A 193 11.84 7.54 -11.82
N VAL A 194 12.55 8.67 -11.95
CA VAL A 194 11.94 10.00 -11.95
C VAL A 194 11.82 10.54 -13.37
N LYS A 195 10.58 10.78 -13.79
CA LYS A 195 10.24 11.43 -15.06
C LYS A 195 10.62 12.90 -15.05
N SER A 196 10.27 13.62 -13.98
CA SER A 196 10.61 15.03 -13.79
C SER A 196 10.80 15.35 -12.31
N ALA A 197 11.68 16.28 -12.02
CA ALA A 197 11.90 16.84 -10.69
C ALA A 197 12.04 18.35 -10.76
N SER A 198 11.58 19.05 -9.74
CA SER A 198 11.72 20.50 -9.61
C SER A 198 11.98 20.90 -8.17
N CYS A 199 12.80 21.92 -7.99
CA CYS A 199 13.03 22.60 -6.73
C CYS A 199 12.93 24.09 -6.98
N VAL A 200 11.97 24.75 -6.33
CA VAL A 200 11.74 26.18 -6.53
C VAL A 200 11.63 26.88 -5.18
N LYS A 201 12.00 28.15 -5.13
CA LYS A 201 11.82 28.98 -3.92
C LYS A 201 10.33 29.15 -3.64
N GLN A 202 9.93 28.98 -2.36
CA GLN A 202 8.57 29.23 -1.91
C GLN A 202 8.60 29.92 -0.54
N GLY A 203 8.27 31.20 -0.52
CA GLY A 203 8.44 32.04 0.68
C GLY A 203 9.89 32.04 1.16
N SER A 204 10.13 31.79 2.45
CA SER A 204 11.48 31.63 3.01
C SER A 204 12.10 30.27 2.76
N GLY A 205 11.31 29.28 2.30
CA GLY A 205 11.71 27.89 2.08
C GLY A 205 11.71 27.47 0.60
N TRP A 206 11.45 26.19 0.35
CA TRP A 206 11.49 25.59 -0.99
C TRP A 206 10.35 24.58 -1.18
N LYS A 207 9.82 24.58 -2.39
CA LYS A 207 8.91 23.51 -2.85
C LYS A 207 9.71 22.54 -3.72
N VAL A 208 9.68 21.27 -3.34
CA VAL A 208 10.33 20.19 -4.08
C VAL A 208 9.26 19.24 -4.58
N SER A 209 9.28 18.93 -5.86
CA SER A 209 8.33 18.01 -6.48
C SER A 209 9.08 16.99 -7.34
N ILE A 210 8.66 15.73 -7.24
CA ILE A 210 9.09 14.66 -8.14
C ILE A 210 7.85 14.01 -8.77
N THR A 211 8.00 13.63 -10.04
CA THR A 211 7.01 12.84 -10.77
C THR A 211 7.69 11.57 -11.23
N LEU A 212 7.13 10.40 -10.91
CA LEU A 212 7.72 9.12 -11.30
C LEU A 212 7.38 8.73 -12.74
N VAL A 213 8.18 7.86 -13.31
CA VAL A 213 7.86 7.18 -14.57
C VAL A 213 6.68 6.23 -14.37
N THR A 214 6.04 5.83 -15.46
CA THR A 214 5.03 4.75 -15.40
C THR A 214 5.69 3.40 -15.21
N GLU A 215 5.08 2.55 -14.41
CA GLU A 215 5.50 1.15 -14.20
C GLU A 215 4.31 0.22 -14.34
N SER A 216 4.52 -0.96 -14.90
CA SER A 216 3.46 -1.97 -14.99
C SER A 216 4.01 -3.36 -14.77
N GLY A 217 3.18 -4.22 -14.20
CA GLY A 217 3.50 -5.62 -14.03
C GLY A 217 2.26 -6.47 -13.87
N GLU A 218 2.45 -7.77 -13.94
CA GLU A 218 1.39 -8.75 -13.87
C GLU A 218 1.35 -9.46 -12.52
N GLY A 219 0.15 -9.91 -12.15
CA GLY A 219 -0.09 -10.60 -10.90
C GLY A 219 -0.47 -9.68 -9.73
N LEU A 220 -1.12 -10.28 -8.73
CA LEU A 220 -1.61 -9.58 -7.54
C LEU A 220 -0.49 -9.09 -6.63
N THR A 221 0.67 -9.74 -6.70
CA THR A 221 1.83 -9.45 -5.86
C THR A 221 2.86 -8.56 -6.53
N TYR A 222 2.53 -7.97 -7.68
CA TYR A 222 3.45 -7.06 -8.36
C TYR A 222 3.83 -5.87 -7.49
N VAL A 223 5.13 -5.68 -7.29
CA VAL A 223 5.69 -4.55 -6.56
C VAL A 223 6.48 -3.68 -7.53
N PRO A 224 6.05 -2.44 -7.80
CA PRO A 224 6.75 -1.53 -8.69
C PRO A 224 8.08 -1.09 -8.05
N LYS A 225 9.14 -1.11 -8.83
CA LYS A 225 10.51 -0.79 -8.37
C LYS A 225 10.61 0.65 -7.87
N TYR A 226 10.16 1.58 -8.69
CA TYR A 226 10.32 3.02 -8.43
C TYR A 226 9.21 3.57 -7.55
N HIS A 227 7.92 3.28 -7.87
CA HIS A 227 6.79 3.72 -7.05
C HIS A 227 6.90 3.17 -5.63
N GLY A 228 7.27 1.90 -5.46
CA GLY A 228 7.50 1.31 -4.15
C GLY A 228 8.63 1.97 -3.34
N SER A 229 9.43 2.88 -3.91
CA SER A 229 10.49 3.60 -3.17
C SER A 229 9.96 4.77 -2.33
N CYS A 230 8.82 5.37 -2.70
CA CYS A 230 8.27 6.54 -2.01
C CYS A 230 6.75 6.54 -1.82
N PHE A 231 6.02 5.54 -2.36
CA PHE A 231 4.58 5.41 -2.16
C PHE A 231 4.22 4.10 -1.45
N ASP A 232 3.01 4.08 -0.88
CA ASP A 232 2.35 2.85 -0.45
C ASP A 232 1.72 2.20 -1.70
N THR A 233 2.22 1.06 -2.10
CA THR A 233 1.76 0.35 -3.30
C THR A 233 0.52 -0.49 -3.04
N LEU A 234 -0.24 -0.79 -4.10
CA LEU A 234 -1.37 -1.71 -4.03
C LEU A 234 -0.90 -3.08 -3.52
N SER A 235 -1.66 -3.64 -2.59
CA SER A 235 -1.48 -5.00 -2.10
C SER A 235 -2.81 -5.72 -2.29
N LEU A 236 -2.92 -6.47 -3.39
CA LEU A 236 -4.11 -7.23 -3.72
C LEU A 236 -3.91 -8.70 -3.37
N THR A 237 -4.96 -9.32 -2.88
CA THR A 237 -5.03 -10.75 -2.58
C THR A 237 -6.20 -11.38 -3.34
N PRO A 238 -6.22 -12.70 -3.55
CA PRO A 238 -7.39 -13.35 -4.14
C PRO A 238 -8.68 -13.11 -3.36
N ASP A 239 -8.58 -12.90 -2.05
CA ASP A 239 -9.72 -12.62 -1.19
C ASP A 239 -10.38 -11.27 -1.44
N ASP A 240 -9.62 -10.30 -1.98
CA ASP A 240 -10.17 -8.99 -2.37
C ASP A 240 -11.11 -9.09 -3.58
N PHE A 241 -11.10 -10.21 -4.28
CA PHE A 241 -11.93 -10.47 -5.47
C PHE A 241 -13.09 -11.43 -5.22
N LYS A 242 -13.20 -12.01 -4.03
CA LYS A 242 -14.30 -12.97 -3.71
C LYS A 242 -15.66 -12.33 -3.97
N PRO A 243 -16.60 -13.08 -4.57
CA PRO A 243 -16.58 -14.50 -4.90
C PRO A 243 -16.02 -14.83 -6.30
N PHE A 244 -15.45 -13.85 -7.00
CA PHE A 244 -14.75 -14.10 -8.24
C PHE A 244 -13.32 -14.56 -7.96
N SER A 245 -12.77 -15.28 -8.92
CA SER A 245 -11.37 -15.70 -8.94
C SER A 245 -10.63 -14.91 -10.01
N PRO A 246 -9.59 -14.14 -9.67
CA PRO A 246 -8.77 -13.48 -10.67
C PRO A 246 -7.97 -14.51 -11.45
N LYS A 247 -8.12 -14.54 -12.77
CA LYS A 247 -7.35 -15.38 -13.71
C LYS A 247 -6.10 -14.65 -14.18
N SER A 248 -6.20 -13.34 -14.38
CA SER A 248 -5.07 -12.48 -14.65
C SER A 248 -5.33 -11.11 -14.07
N THR A 249 -4.26 -10.44 -13.66
CA THR A 249 -4.29 -9.07 -13.15
C THR A 249 -3.06 -8.35 -13.67
N LYS A 250 -3.25 -7.18 -14.24
CA LYS A 250 -2.18 -6.26 -14.61
C LYS A 250 -2.39 -4.93 -13.88
N VAL A 251 -1.38 -4.47 -13.18
CA VAL A 251 -1.38 -3.18 -12.50
C VAL A 251 -0.47 -2.22 -13.27
N ASN A 252 -1.01 -1.07 -13.64
CA ASN A 252 -0.27 0.00 -14.30
C ASN A 252 -0.25 1.22 -13.39
N TYR A 253 0.87 1.46 -12.72
CA TYR A 253 1.14 2.69 -11.98
C TYR A 253 1.42 3.78 -13.00
N GLN A 254 0.62 4.83 -12.97
CA GLN A 254 0.82 6.00 -13.83
C GLN A 254 1.80 6.97 -13.17
N SER A 255 2.08 8.10 -13.81
CA SER A 255 3.01 9.08 -13.25
C SER A 255 2.53 9.61 -11.89
N GLY A 256 2.95 8.98 -10.81
CA GLY A 256 2.71 9.40 -9.43
C GLY A 256 3.52 10.66 -9.09
N THR A 257 2.98 11.51 -8.23
CA THR A 257 3.63 12.75 -7.80
C THR A 257 3.82 12.78 -6.29
N PHE A 258 4.98 13.24 -5.86
CA PHE A 258 5.29 13.52 -4.46
C PHE A 258 5.86 14.95 -4.39
N THR A 259 5.21 15.80 -3.63
CA THR A 259 5.63 17.19 -3.41
C THR A 259 5.78 17.43 -1.92
N PHE A 260 6.81 18.14 -1.49
CA PHE A 260 6.88 18.69 -0.16
C PHE A 260 7.29 20.16 -0.16
N VAL A 261 6.94 20.87 0.89
CA VAL A 261 7.41 22.22 1.20
C VAL A 261 8.35 22.13 2.39
N LEU A 262 9.59 22.61 2.17
CA LEU A 262 10.64 22.70 3.18
C LEU A 262 10.73 24.13 3.70
N ASN A 263 10.71 24.30 5.01
CA ASN A 263 10.97 25.58 5.68
C ASN A 263 12.46 25.95 5.62
N ALA A 264 12.79 27.21 5.88
CA ALA A 264 14.18 27.71 5.91
C ALA A 264 15.04 27.01 6.98
N ASP A 265 14.44 26.51 8.04
CA ASP A 265 15.10 25.77 9.14
C ASP A 265 15.33 24.29 8.84
N GLY A 266 14.85 23.79 7.70
CA GLY A 266 14.97 22.39 7.29
C GLY A 266 13.85 21.47 7.76
N THR A 267 12.83 21.98 8.42
CA THR A 267 11.61 21.23 8.76
C THR A 267 10.64 21.21 7.58
N LEU A 268 9.76 20.21 7.50
CA LEU A 268 8.74 20.16 6.45
C LEU A 268 7.47 20.90 6.89
N ALA A 269 6.94 21.78 6.04
CA ALA A 269 5.65 22.42 6.25
C ALA A 269 4.49 21.53 5.77
N SER A 270 4.68 20.84 4.63
CA SER A 270 3.65 19.96 4.05
C SER A 270 4.24 18.85 3.18
N ILE A 271 3.45 17.80 2.99
CA ILE A 271 3.66 16.77 1.97
C ILE A 271 2.34 16.58 1.22
N ASN A 272 2.40 16.46 -0.11
CA ASN A 272 1.27 16.10 -0.97
C ASN A 272 1.67 14.95 -1.87
N VAL A 273 0.86 13.90 -1.86
CA VAL A 273 1.08 12.68 -2.63
C VAL A 273 -0.15 12.38 -3.48
N SER A 274 0.07 12.04 -4.74
CA SER A 274 -0.97 11.52 -5.63
C SER A 274 -0.39 10.38 -6.45
N GLU A 275 -0.96 9.19 -6.28
CA GLU A 275 -0.54 7.97 -6.96
C GLU A 275 -1.70 7.36 -7.73
N PRO A 276 -1.81 7.65 -9.03
CA PRO A 276 -2.81 7.02 -9.89
C PRO A 276 -2.35 5.65 -10.37
N ALA A 277 -3.25 4.67 -10.31
CA ALA A 277 -3.04 3.34 -10.84
C ALA A 277 -4.26 2.87 -11.63
N ASN A 278 -4.00 2.10 -12.69
CA ASN A 278 -5.01 1.40 -13.47
C ASN A 278 -4.84 -0.09 -13.27
N VAL A 279 -5.93 -0.79 -12.96
CA VAL A 279 -5.95 -2.24 -12.78
C VAL A 279 -6.84 -2.86 -13.87
N VAL A 280 -6.25 -3.76 -14.64
CA VAL A 280 -6.95 -4.57 -15.63
C VAL A 280 -6.95 -6.01 -15.13
N CYS A 281 -8.10 -6.65 -15.04
CA CYS A 281 -8.19 -8.02 -14.59
C CYS A 281 -9.24 -8.82 -15.35
N LYS A 282 -8.96 -10.12 -15.47
CA LYS A 282 -9.93 -11.13 -15.91
C LYS A 282 -10.39 -11.89 -14.69
N LEU A 283 -11.69 -11.85 -14.45
CA LEU A 283 -12.35 -12.47 -13.28
C LEU A 283 -13.23 -13.62 -13.78
N THR A 284 -13.33 -14.69 -13.00
CA THR A 284 -14.31 -15.76 -13.23
C THR A 284 -15.15 -15.96 -11.98
N PHE A 285 -16.41 -16.34 -12.14
CA PHE A 285 -17.30 -16.61 -11.02
C PHE A 285 -17.25 -18.11 -10.66
N GLY A 286 -16.73 -18.42 -9.46
CA GLY A 286 -16.60 -19.80 -8.98
C GLY A 286 -15.90 -20.69 -10.00
N ASN A 287 -16.51 -21.85 -10.28
CA ASN A 287 -16.05 -22.80 -11.29
C ASN A 287 -16.71 -22.59 -12.66
N SER A 288 -17.44 -21.47 -12.84
CA SER A 288 -18.11 -21.20 -14.12
C SER A 288 -17.12 -20.70 -15.18
N ASN A 289 -17.50 -20.92 -16.45
CA ASN A 289 -16.77 -20.31 -17.57
C ASN A 289 -17.18 -18.84 -17.83
N VAL A 290 -18.04 -18.28 -16.99
CA VAL A 290 -18.46 -16.88 -17.12
C VAL A 290 -17.32 -16.01 -16.65
N GLY A 291 -16.72 -15.28 -17.60
CA GLY A 291 -15.64 -14.33 -17.34
C GLY A 291 -16.14 -12.90 -17.40
N ILE A 292 -15.50 -12.03 -16.66
CA ILE A 292 -15.68 -10.57 -16.69
C ILE A 292 -14.30 -9.95 -16.90
N ASP A 293 -14.11 -9.24 -18.00
CA ASP A 293 -12.96 -8.38 -18.18
C ASP A 293 -13.26 -7.03 -17.52
N ALA A 294 -12.44 -6.62 -16.58
CA ALA A 294 -12.66 -5.42 -15.80
C ALA A 294 -11.45 -4.49 -15.87
N ASN A 295 -11.72 -3.19 -15.98
CA ASN A 295 -10.73 -2.14 -15.99
C ASN A 295 -11.17 -1.02 -15.06
N PHE A 296 -10.35 -0.72 -14.03
CA PHE A 296 -10.61 0.35 -13.06
C PHE A 296 -9.42 1.28 -12.97
N THR A 297 -9.68 2.53 -12.66
CA THR A 297 -8.66 3.50 -12.26
C THR A 297 -8.92 3.91 -10.82
N GLY A 298 -7.86 3.93 -10.02
CA GLY A 298 -7.86 4.49 -8.68
C GLY A 298 -6.73 5.49 -8.52
N THR A 299 -6.95 6.50 -7.69
CA THR A 299 -5.91 7.44 -7.29
C THR A 299 -5.86 7.49 -5.77
N TRP A 300 -4.74 7.07 -5.20
CA TRP A 300 -4.44 7.25 -3.79
C TRP A 300 -3.88 8.64 -3.56
N LYS A 301 -4.50 9.39 -2.64
CA LYS A 301 -4.10 10.75 -2.29
C LYS A 301 -3.76 10.84 -0.82
N GLN A 302 -2.70 11.58 -0.49
CA GLN A 302 -2.30 11.86 0.88
C GLN A 302 -1.77 13.30 0.98
N ASP A 303 -2.35 14.08 1.89
CA ASP A 303 -1.92 15.45 2.17
C ASP A 303 -1.56 15.53 3.65
N PHE A 304 -0.37 16.03 3.95
CA PHE A 304 0.12 16.21 5.32
C PHE A 304 0.46 17.67 5.57
N THR A 305 0.10 18.13 6.76
CA THR A 305 0.49 19.46 7.27
C THR A 305 1.17 19.26 8.62
N PHE A 306 2.31 19.91 8.81
CA PHE A 306 3.13 19.80 10.01
C PHE A 306 3.06 21.08 10.82
N THR A 307 2.96 20.96 12.17
CA THR A 307 3.00 22.05 13.13
C THR A 307 3.97 21.67 14.25
N TYR A 308 5.05 22.45 14.40
CA TYR A 308 6.15 22.22 15.36
C TYR A 308 5.93 22.99 16.67
#